data_62a71f7d9dba752a12bf10a2b755662c
#
_entry.id   62a71f7d9dba752a12bf10a2b755662c
#
_cell.length_a   1.000
_cell.length_b   1.000
_cell.length_c   1.000
_cell.angle_alpha   90.00
_cell.angle_beta   90.00
_cell.angle_gamma   90.00
#
_symmetry.space_group_name_H-M   'P 1'
#
loop_
_entity.id
_entity.type
_entity.pdbx_description
1 polymer ?
#
loop_
_entity_poly.entity_id
_entity_poly.type
_entity_poly.pdbx_seq_one_letter_code
_entity_poly.pdbx_strand_id
1 'polypeptide(L)'
;MSNNNTVKNIDSTIYHNVEDLFTVIGASEENIEKLTSAPYSYWRETLKQLLKKPLAILSVVVIFLIIFFTIFGPMIKSYRVISNADGLADIFPANQSWSVDHWFGTGGNKMSYYKGLDLWTVVWVGARLSLILGTVVALIDTFLGILVGSLWGYFRRL
;
A
#
# COMPACT_ATOMS: atom_id res chain seq x y z
N MET A 1 -52.17 36.50 -58.20
CA MET A 1 -51.38 35.28 -58.46
C MET A 1 -49.91 35.45 -58.05
N SER A 2 -49.63 35.73 -56.78
CA SER A 2 -48.23 35.99 -56.39
C SER A 2 -47.84 35.37 -55.01
N ASN A 3 -48.58 34.37 -54.52
CA ASN A 3 -48.33 33.85 -53.19
C ASN A 3 -47.84 32.40 -53.13
N ASN A 4 -47.85 31.65 -54.20
CA ASN A 4 -47.43 30.23 -54.17
C ASN A 4 -45.92 30.01 -54.35
N ASN A 5 -45.19 30.95 -54.92
CA ASN A 5 -43.71 30.81 -55.07
C ASN A 5 -42.93 31.12 -53.81
N THR A 6 -43.47 31.98 -52.95
CA THR A 6 -42.83 32.34 -51.71
C THR A 6 -42.90 31.21 -50.64
N VAL A 7 -44.04 30.53 -50.57
CA VAL A 7 -44.28 29.39 -49.68
C VAL A 7 -43.39 28.19 -50.08
N LYS A 8 -43.25 27.92 -51.36
CA LYS A 8 -42.42 26.81 -51.86
C LYS A 8 -40.94 27.00 -51.62
N ASN A 9 -40.45 28.25 -51.65
CA ASN A 9 -39.07 28.57 -51.34
C ASN A 9 -38.77 28.48 -49.83
N ILE A 10 -39.70 28.81 -48.97
CA ILE A 10 -39.56 28.69 -47.53
C ILE A 10 -39.48 27.23 -47.11
N ASP A 11 -40.33 26.37 -47.67
CA ASP A 11 -40.36 24.93 -47.41
C ASP A 11 -39.05 24.26 -47.82
N SER A 12 -38.54 24.52 -49.02
CA SER A 12 -37.27 23.92 -49.48
C SER A 12 -36.06 24.35 -48.64
N THR A 13 -36.06 25.59 -48.13
CA THR A 13 -34.99 26.10 -47.28
C THR A 13 -35.04 25.47 -45.88
N ILE A 14 -36.24 25.21 -45.37
CA ILE A 14 -36.42 24.58 -44.06
C ILE A 14 -35.98 23.10 -44.12
N TYR A 15 -36.36 22.36 -45.18
CA TYR A 15 -35.96 20.96 -45.34
C TYR A 15 -34.44 20.81 -45.49
N HIS A 16 -33.78 21.72 -46.18
CA HIS A 16 -32.33 21.69 -46.34
C HIS A 16 -31.60 21.94 -45.01
N ASN A 17 -32.14 22.83 -44.16
CA ASN A 17 -31.58 23.05 -42.81
C ASN A 17 -31.88 21.90 -41.83
N VAL A 18 -32.97 21.15 -42.04
CA VAL A 18 -33.28 20.01 -41.13
C VAL A 18 -32.42 18.79 -41.45
N GLU A 19 -32.02 18.55 -42.69
CA GLU A 19 -31.09 17.47 -43.03
C GLU A 19 -29.69 17.71 -42.49
N ASP A 20 -29.21 18.96 -42.43
CA ASP A 20 -27.94 19.34 -41.83
C ASP A 20 -27.92 19.15 -40.30
N LEU A 21 -29.08 19.24 -39.66
CA LEU A 21 -29.20 19.02 -38.19
C LEU A 21 -29.09 17.54 -37.80
N PHE A 22 -29.26 16.62 -38.75
CA PHE A 22 -29.16 15.18 -38.53
C PHE A 22 -27.89 14.58 -39.14
N THR A 23 -26.93 15.40 -39.60
CA THR A 23 -25.61 14.86 -39.90
C THR A 23 -25.00 14.30 -38.62
N VAL A 24 -24.89 12.99 -38.56
CA VAL A 24 -24.15 12.30 -37.49
C VAL A 24 -22.73 12.79 -37.56
N ILE A 25 -22.38 13.69 -36.65
CA ILE A 25 -20.97 14.07 -36.42
C ILE A 25 -20.32 12.83 -35.83
N GLY A 26 -20.04 11.86 -36.69
CA GLY A 26 -19.19 10.74 -36.28
C GLY A 26 -17.87 11.29 -35.86
N ALA A 27 -17.37 10.85 -34.72
CA ALA A 27 -16.00 11.12 -34.33
C ALA A 27 -15.11 10.68 -35.51
N SER A 28 -14.36 11.61 -36.11
CA SER A 28 -13.43 11.28 -37.18
C SER A 28 -12.48 10.22 -36.62
N GLU A 29 -12.10 9.25 -37.44
CA GLU A 29 -11.15 8.18 -37.01
C GLU A 29 -9.89 8.74 -36.35
N GLU A 30 -9.48 9.93 -36.74
CA GLU A 30 -8.38 10.69 -36.16
C GLU A 30 -8.60 11.09 -34.69
N ASN A 31 -9.86 11.28 -34.25
CA ASN A 31 -10.20 11.55 -32.86
C ASN A 31 -10.36 10.28 -32.02
N ILE A 32 -10.65 9.14 -32.65
CA ILE A 32 -10.72 7.83 -31.98
C ILE A 32 -9.31 7.34 -31.64
N GLU A 33 -8.33 7.56 -32.49
CA GLU A 33 -6.93 7.21 -32.22
C GLU A 33 -6.31 8.03 -31.09
N LYS A 34 -6.71 9.29 -30.92
CA LYS A 34 -6.23 10.13 -29.80
C LYS A 34 -6.72 9.70 -28.43
N LEU A 35 -7.77 8.87 -28.37
CA LEU A 35 -8.24 8.24 -27.14
C LEU A 35 -7.51 6.93 -26.80
N THR A 36 -6.62 6.48 -27.68
CA THR A 36 -5.65 5.44 -27.33
C THR A 36 -4.64 6.05 -26.38
N SER A 37 -5.05 6.25 -25.13
CA SER A 37 -4.16 6.68 -24.06
C SER A 37 -2.97 5.73 -24.06
N ALA A 38 -1.78 6.32 -24.17
CA ALA A 38 -0.52 5.58 -24.00
C ALA A 38 -0.66 4.61 -22.82
N PRO A 39 -0.07 3.40 -22.89
CA PRO A 39 -0.26 2.39 -21.86
C PRO A 39 0.03 3.01 -20.51
N TYR A 40 -1.05 3.32 -19.80
CA TYR A 40 -1.00 4.01 -18.53
C TYR A 40 -0.40 3.06 -17.51
N SER A 41 0.87 3.22 -17.22
CA SER A 41 1.51 2.45 -16.16
C SER A 41 1.01 2.97 -14.81
N TYR A 42 -0.09 2.37 -14.33
CA TYR A 42 -0.72 2.67 -13.05
C TYR A 42 0.29 2.77 -11.91
N TRP A 43 1.20 1.83 -11.83
CA TRP A 43 2.24 1.79 -10.80
C TRP A 43 3.19 2.99 -10.84
N ARG A 44 3.60 3.39 -12.03
CA ARG A 44 4.53 4.52 -12.21
C ARG A 44 3.89 5.84 -11.81
N GLU A 45 2.64 6.06 -12.18
CA GLU A 45 1.94 7.29 -11.86
C GLU A 45 1.56 7.35 -10.37
N THR A 46 1.13 6.23 -9.79
CA THR A 46 0.85 6.12 -8.35
C THR A 46 2.11 6.41 -7.53
N LEU A 47 3.24 5.82 -7.91
CA LEU A 47 4.52 6.07 -7.25
C LEU A 47 4.96 7.54 -7.38
N LYS A 48 4.78 8.13 -8.55
CA LYS A 48 5.10 9.55 -8.79
C LYS A 48 4.21 10.50 -7.99
N GLN A 49 2.93 10.17 -7.84
CA GLN A 49 2.00 10.93 -6.99
C GLN A 49 2.33 10.77 -5.50
N LEU A 50 2.73 9.57 -5.07
CA LEU A 50 3.18 9.30 -3.72
C LEU A 50 4.42 10.14 -3.36
N LEU A 51 5.40 10.18 -4.27
CA LEU A 51 6.64 10.95 -4.09
C LEU A 51 6.43 12.47 -4.07
N LYS A 52 5.28 12.98 -4.52
CA LYS A 52 4.94 14.40 -4.41
C LYS A 52 4.46 14.81 -3.01
N LYS A 53 4.09 13.86 -2.16
CA LYS A 53 3.59 14.12 -0.81
C LYS A 53 4.71 13.89 0.22
N PRO A 54 5.24 14.92 0.90
CA PRO A 54 6.37 14.77 1.81
C PRO A 54 6.06 13.86 3.00
N LEU A 55 4.81 13.88 3.50
CA LEU A 55 4.38 13.02 4.59
C LEU A 55 4.38 11.53 4.19
N ALA A 56 4.02 11.23 2.95
CA ALA A 56 4.06 9.86 2.44
C ALA A 56 5.51 9.34 2.30
N ILE A 57 6.43 10.20 1.87
CA ILE A 57 7.87 9.85 1.80
C ILE A 57 8.39 9.56 3.21
N LEU A 58 8.06 10.42 4.18
CA LEU A 58 8.47 10.21 5.57
C LEU A 58 7.97 8.86 6.11
N SER A 59 6.71 8.50 5.85
CA SER A 59 6.13 7.22 6.28
C SER A 59 6.86 6.03 5.66
N VAL A 60 7.16 6.09 4.37
CA VAL A 60 7.91 5.02 3.67
C VAL A 60 9.31 4.87 4.25
N VAL A 61 10.00 5.97 4.53
CA VAL A 61 11.34 5.95 5.15
C VAL A 61 11.29 5.32 6.54
N VAL A 62 10.30 5.69 7.37
CA VAL A 62 10.15 5.12 8.72
C VAL A 62 9.88 3.63 8.66
N ILE A 63 8.99 3.18 7.77
CA ILE A 63 8.70 1.75 7.57
C ILE A 63 9.95 1.00 7.11
N PHE A 64 10.69 1.57 6.16
CA PHE A 64 11.93 0.97 5.68
C PHE A 64 12.96 0.84 6.79
N LEU A 65 13.14 1.87 7.64
CA LEU A 65 14.04 1.83 8.79
C LEU A 65 13.63 0.74 9.79
N ILE A 66 12.33 0.62 10.09
CA ILE A 66 11.84 -0.42 11.00
C ILE A 66 12.16 -1.82 10.45
N ILE A 67 11.87 -2.06 9.17
CA ILE A 67 12.16 -3.35 8.53
C ILE A 67 13.67 -3.61 8.51
N PHE A 68 14.47 -2.61 8.17
CA PHE A 68 15.93 -2.71 8.16
C PHE A 68 16.47 -3.09 9.53
N PHE A 69 16.10 -2.38 10.58
CA PHE A 69 16.56 -2.70 11.93
C PHE A 69 15.98 -4.02 12.46
N THR A 70 14.81 -4.44 12.03
CA THR A 70 14.26 -5.74 12.41
C THR A 70 15.09 -6.90 11.84
N ILE A 71 15.67 -6.73 10.65
CA ILE A 71 16.52 -7.74 10.01
C ILE A 71 17.96 -7.66 10.56
N PHE A 72 18.53 -6.46 10.57
CA PHE A 72 19.95 -6.25 10.86
C PHE A 72 20.22 -5.89 12.32
N GLY A 73 19.23 -5.37 13.07
CA GLY A 73 19.39 -4.95 14.45
C GLY A 73 19.99 -6.01 15.38
N PRO A 74 19.52 -7.26 15.36
CA PRO A 74 20.10 -8.33 16.16
C PRO A 74 21.50 -8.75 15.71
N MET A 75 21.89 -8.45 14.46
CA MET A 75 23.23 -8.77 13.95
C MET A 75 24.29 -7.75 14.40
N ILE A 76 23.88 -6.51 14.67
CA ILE A 76 24.78 -5.44 15.13
C ILE A 76 25.28 -5.74 16.55
N LYS A 77 24.40 -6.28 17.40
CA LYS A 77 24.71 -6.72 18.74
C LYS A 77 24.25 -8.19 18.89
N SER A 78 25.18 -9.11 18.92
CA SER A 78 24.91 -10.57 18.92
C SER A 78 24.72 -11.14 20.33
N TYR A 79 23.98 -10.44 21.19
CA TYR A 79 23.68 -10.98 22.53
C TYR A 79 22.55 -12.01 22.45
N ARG A 80 22.68 -13.10 23.22
CA ARG A 80 21.65 -14.12 23.33
C ARG A 80 20.55 -13.67 24.27
N VAL A 81 19.37 -13.49 23.74
CA VAL A 81 18.18 -13.03 24.48
C VAL A 81 17.23 -14.19 24.78
N ILE A 82 17.25 -15.23 23.94
CA ILE A 82 16.42 -16.42 24.10
C ILE A 82 17.33 -17.54 24.59
N SER A 83 16.92 -18.18 25.69
CA SER A 83 17.55 -19.40 26.17
C SER A 83 17.42 -20.48 25.10
N ASN A 84 18.56 -20.88 24.53
CA ASN A 84 18.63 -22.07 23.66
C ASN A 84 18.51 -23.34 24.51
N ALA A 85 18.61 -24.51 23.88
CA ALA A 85 18.60 -25.81 24.57
C ALA A 85 19.61 -25.93 25.73
N ASP A 86 20.65 -25.08 25.72
CA ASP A 86 21.67 -25.00 26.74
C ASP A 86 21.32 -24.10 27.95
N GLY A 87 20.12 -23.49 27.93
CA GLY A 87 19.59 -22.70 29.04
C GLY A 87 20.29 -21.35 29.30
N LEU A 88 21.21 -20.92 28.45
CA LEU A 88 22.06 -19.76 28.67
C LEU A 88 21.65 -18.56 27.81
N ALA A 89 21.03 -17.56 28.42
CA ALA A 89 20.96 -16.21 27.89
C ALA A 89 22.13 -15.38 28.39
N ASP A 90 22.60 -14.39 27.64
CA ASP A 90 23.63 -13.46 28.10
C ASP A 90 22.96 -12.48 29.09
N ILE A 91 23.30 -12.65 30.37
CA ILE A 91 22.72 -11.86 31.46
C ILE A 91 23.81 -10.88 31.95
N PHE A 92 23.48 -9.60 31.90
CA PHE A 92 24.31 -8.49 32.38
C PHE A 92 23.78 -7.95 33.71
N PRO A 93 24.54 -7.07 34.38
CA PRO A 93 24.00 -6.35 35.52
C PRO A 93 22.70 -5.63 35.16
N ALA A 94 21.69 -5.79 36.00
CA ALA A 94 20.36 -5.22 35.72
C ALA A 94 20.38 -3.70 35.93
N ASN A 95 19.49 -3.02 35.17
CA ASN A 95 19.28 -1.57 35.27
C ASN A 95 20.51 -0.71 34.93
N GLN A 96 21.32 -1.18 33.98
CA GLN A 96 22.37 -0.32 33.42
C GLN A 96 21.78 0.73 32.50
N SER A 97 22.29 1.96 32.64
CA SER A 97 21.97 3.04 31.69
C SER A 97 22.55 2.75 30.30
N TRP A 98 22.17 3.54 29.33
CA TRP A 98 22.71 3.45 27.97
C TRP A 98 24.27 3.52 28.01
N SER A 99 24.92 2.69 27.22
CA SER A 99 26.34 2.64 27.01
C SER A 99 26.70 2.23 25.60
N VAL A 100 27.97 2.30 25.24
CA VAL A 100 28.45 1.83 23.92
C VAL A 100 28.15 0.34 23.70
N ASP A 101 28.18 -0.44 24.79
CA ASP A 101 27.87 -1.87 24.74
C ASP A 101 26.37 -2.15 24.80
N HIS A 102 25.60 -1.35 25.50
CA HIS A 102 24.16 -1.49 25.67
C HIS A 102 23.43 -0.20 25.27
N TRP A 103 23.08 -0.06 24.01
CA TRP A 103 22.49 1.18 23.45
C TRP A 103 21.16 1.59 24.09
N PHE A 104 20.34 0.65 24.53
CA PHE A 104 19.10 0.91 25.27
C PHE A 104 19.24 0.54 26.75
N GLY A 105 20.47 0.24 27.22
CA GLY A 105 20.69 -0.26 28.54
C GLY A 105 20.27 -1.71 28.73
N THR A 106 20.21 -2.16 30.00
CA THR A 106 19.79 -3.51 30.37
C THR A 106 18.50 -3.51 31.16
N GLY A 107 17.72 -4.58 31.05
CA GLY A 107 16.44 -4.73 31.74
C GLY A 107 16.62 -4.68 33.27
N GLY A 108 15.82 -3.86 33.97
CA GLY A 108 16.02 -3.51 35.37
C GLY A 108 15.04 -4.09 36.36
N ASN A 109 13.89 -4.57 35.96
CA ASN A 109 12.87 -5.01 36.90
C ASN A 109 13.18 -6.40 37.45
N LYS A 110 13.25 -6.52 38.78
CA LYS A 110 13.55 -7.78 39.47
C LYS A 110 12.56 -8.92 39.17
N MET A 111 11.36 -8.58 38.78
CA MET A 111 10.27 -9.52 38.48
C MET A 111 10.10 -9.77 36.98
N SER A 112 10.87 -9.07 36.13
CA SER A 112 10.75 -9.17 34.68
C SER A 112 11.62 -10.29 34.14
N TYR A 113 11.08 -11.02 33.16
CA TYR A 113 11.82 -11.97 32.34
C TYR A 113 13.04 -11.33 31.66
N TYR A 114 13.01 -10.01 31.44
CA TYR A 114 14.06 -9.25 30.75
C TYR A 114 15.14 -8.70 31.68
N LYS A 115 15.20 -9.14 32.97
CA LYS A 115 16.19 -8.68 33.89
C LYS A 115 17.61 -9.03 33.44
N GLY A 116 18.45 -8.00 33.26
CA GLY A 116 19.82 -8.15 32.81
C GLY A 116 20.01 -8.50 31.34
N LEU A 117 18.92 -8.55 30.53
CA LEU A 117 19.04 -8.73 29.09
C LEU A 117 19.31 -7.37 28.41
N ASP A 118 20.05 -7.40 27.29
CA ASP A 118 20.25 -6.22 26.47
C ASP A 118 18.95 -5.78 25.77
N LEU A 119 18.47 -4.59 26.11
CA LEU A 119 17.18 -4.12 25.62
C LEU A 119 17.15 -3.86 24.11
N TRP A 120 18.25 -3.46 23.51
CA TRP A 120 18.36 -3.32 22.05
C TRP A 120 18.03 -4.64 21.35
N THR A 121 18.69 -5.69 21.77
CA THR A 121 18.51 -7.02 21.18
C THR A 121 17.11 -7.57 21.43
N VAL A 122 16.57 -7.39 22.65
CA VAL A 122 15.18 -7.79 22.99
C VAL A 122 14.16 -7.13 22.08
N VAL A 123 14.27 -5.82 21.86
CA VAL A 123 13.34 -5.06 21.03
C VAL A 123 13.35 -5.57 19.58
N TRP A 124 14.52 -5.74 18.99
CA TRP A 124 14.59 -6.13 17.58
C TRP A 124 14.29 -7.61 17.33
N VAL A 125 14.64 -8.50 18.27
CA VAL A 125 14.21 -9.91 18.22
C VAL A 125 12.69 -10.00 18.37
N GLY A 126 12.10 -9.25 19.32
CA GLY A 126 10.64 -9.18 19.48
C GLY A 126 9.94 -8.60 18.25
N ALA A 127 10.46 -7.52 17.67
CA ALA A 127 9.94 -6.93 16.44
C ALA A 127 9.97 -7.93 15.27
N ARG A 128 11.04 -8.73 15.13
CA ARG A 128 11.14 -9.79 14.12
C ARG A 128 10.02 -10.83 14.27
N LEU A 129 9.81 -11.32 15.50
CA LEU A 129 8.75 -12.29 15.79
C LEU A 129 7.37 -11.70 15.48
N SER A 130 7.12 -10.45 15.88
CA SER A 130 5.86 -9.76 15.64
C SER A 130 5.58 -9.58 14.15
N LEU A 131 6.58 -9.21 13.35
CA LEU A 131 6.44 -9.08 11.90
C LEU A 131 6.14 -10.42 11.21
N ILE A 132 6.84 -11.49 11.61
CA ILE A 132 6.59 -12.84 11.07
C ILE A 132 5.16 -13.26 11.40
N LEU A 133 4.75 -13.14 12.67
CA LEU A 133 3.40 -13.50 13.12
C LEU A 133 2.33 -12.67 12.41
N GLY A 134 2.49 -11.35 12.34
CA GLY A 134 1.57 -10.46 11.65
C GLY A 134 1.44 -10.79 10.16
N THR A 135 2.54 -11.13 9.50
CA THR A 135 2.52 -11.54 8.09
C THR A 135 1.78 -12.86 7.90
N VAL A 136 2.04 -13.85 8.73
CA VAL A 136 1.34 -15.15 8.66
C VAL A 136 -0.16 -14.99 8.89
N VAL A 137 -0.56 -14.23 9.91
CA VAL A 137 -1.97 -13.96 10.19
C VAL A 137 -2.62 -13.22 9.02
N ALA A 138 -1.99 -12.18 8.49
CA ALA A 138 -2.53 -11.44 7.35
C ALA A 138 -2.72 -12.31 6.10
N LEU A 139 -1.82 -13.26 5.84
CA LEU A 139 -1.96 -14.21 4.73
C LEU A 139 -3.15 -15.15 4.95
N ILE A 140 -3.30 -15.68 6.16
CA ILE A 140 -4.43 -16.56 6.52
C ILE A 140 -5.75 -15.79 6.39
N ASP A 141 -5.83 -14.59 6.95
CA ASP A 141 -7.04 -13.76 6.89
C ASP A 141 -7.41 -13.39 5.45
N THR A 142 -6.42 -13.05 4.63
CA THR A 142 -6.65 -12.78 3.21
C THR A 142 -7.20 -14.00 2.49
N PHE A 143 -6.61 -15.16 2.71
CA PHE A 143 -7.06 -16.40 2.09
C PHE A 143 -8.49 -16.76 2.51
N LEU A 144 -8.78 -16.71 3.81
CA LEU A 144 -10.12 -16.97 4.35
C LEU A 144 -11.13 -15.92 3.85
N GLY A 145 -10.75 -14.65 3.82
CA GLY A 145 -11.60 -13.57 3.31
C GLY A 145 -11.99 -13.78 1.84
N ILE A 146 -11.05 -14.19 0.99
CA ILE A 146 -11.33 -14.50 -0.42
C ILE A 146 -12.25 -15.72 -0.52
N LEU A 147 -12.00 -16.79 0.23
CA LEU A 147 -12.83 -17.99 0.22
C LEU A 147 -14.26 -17.67 0.66
N VAL A 148 -14.44 -17.09 1.81
CA VAL A 148 -15.77 -16.77 2.36
C VAL A 148 -16.49 -15.74 1.48
N GLY A 149 -15.77 -14.70 1.02
CA GLY A 149 -16.34 -13.69 0.14
C GLY A 149 -16.79 -14.25 -1.21
N SER A 150 -16.02 -15.16 -1.81
CA SER A 150 -16.40 -15.80 -3.08
C SER A 150 -17.59 -16.75 -2.91
N LEU A 151 -17.62 -17.54 -1.82
CA LEU A 151 -18.79 -18.39 -1.51
C LEU A 151 -20.05 -17.54 -1.33
N TRP A 152 -19.98 -16.48 -0.53
CA TRP A 152 -21.11 -15.60 -0.28
C TRP A 152 -21.60 -14.91 -1.56
N GLY A 153 -20.68 -14.47 -2.40
CA GLY A 153 -21.02 -13.89 -3.71
C GLY A 153 -21.71 -14.88 -4.64
N TYR A 154 -21.33 -16.16 -4.60
CA TYR A 154 -21.97 -17.22 -5.38
C TYR A 154 -23.39 -17.51 -4.89
N PHE A 155 -23.58 -17.70 -3.57
CA PHE A 155 -24.90 -18.01 -3.01
C PHE A 155 -25.90 -16.85 -3.12
N ARG A 156 -25.44 -15.60 -3.13
CA ARG A 156 -26.33 -14.45 -3.30
C ARG A 156 -26.95 -14.36 -4.70
N ARG A 157 -26.42 -15.09 -5.67
CA ARG A 157 -26.89 -15.07 -7.07
C ARG A 157 -27.92 -16.19 -7.35
N LEU A 158 -28.16 -17.07 -6.39
CA LEU A 158 -29.21 -18.09 -6.39
C LEU A 158 -30.43 -17.60 -5.62
#